data_7d47a7a00e6e5ced2e8d898b5a76efbe
#
_entry.id   7d47a7a00e6e5ced2e8d898b5a76efbe
#
_cell.length_a   1.000
_cell.length_b   1.000
_cell.length_c   1.000
_cell.angle_alpha   90.00
_cell.angle_beta   90.00
_cell.angle_gamma   90.00
#
_symmetry.space_group_name_H-M   'P 1'
#
loop_
_entity.id
_entity.type
_entity.pdbx_description
1 polymer ?
#
loop_
_entity_poly.entity_id
_entity_poly.type
_entity_poly.pdbx_seq_one_letter_code
_entity_poly.pdbx_strand_id
1 'polypeptide(L)'
;NAIFIPHASLIAYLGVGAVEKFKVPYYGNKNILRFEADRNIERKWLKKAGLKLPKIFKDPKDIDRAVIVKFHGAKGGKGYFLAKNEKDFRKKIKFHPGEEEYVIQEYIVGVPMFIHYFYSPITDELEIMGFDKRYESNVDSLGRVSARDQMALPKVDPSYVIVGNIPVVIRESFLPRIIEMGENVIKESRKITKVNWWPTR
;
A
#
# COMPACT_ATOMS: atom_id res chain seq x y z
N ASN A 1 -27.87 21.31 4.60
CA ASN A 1 -26.56 20.89 5.06
C ASN A 1 -26.27 19.50 4.48
N ALA A 2 -25.19 19.37 3.72
CA ALA A 2 -24.74 18.10 3.12
C ALA A 2 -23.30 17.83 3.54
N ILE A 3 -22.98 16.55 3.81
CA ILE A 3 -21.61 16.08 4.02
C ILE A 3 -21.24 15.22 2.81
N PHE A 4 -20.14 15.51 2.20
CA PHE A 4 -19.63 14.76 1.07
C PHE A 4 -18.83 13.53 1.58
N ILE A 5 -19.28 12.34 1.21
CA ILE A 5 -18.58 11.08 1.49
C ILE A 5 -17.82 10.70 0.22
N PRO A 6 -16.48 10.77 0.23
CA PRO A 6 -15.70 10.54 -0.97
C PRO A 6 -15.65 9.05 -1.32
N HIS A 7 -15.63 8.78 -2.62
CA HIS A 7 -15.22 7.50 -3.18
C HIS A 7 -13.81 7.65 -3.77
N ALA A 8 -12.99 6.61 -3.72
CA ALA A 8 -11.61 6.64 -4.22
C ALA A 8 -11.48 7.13 -5.68
N SER A 9 -12.48 6.85 -6.53
CA SER A 9 -12.52 7.35 -7.91
C SER A 9 -12.58 8.87 -8.01
N LEU A 10 -13.11 9.58 -7.02
CA LEU A 10 -13.11 11.05 -7.02
C LEU A 10 -11.69 11.59 -7.12
N ILE A 11 -10.77 11.04 -6.32
CA ILE A 11 -9.36 11.46 -6.32
C ILE A 11 -8.69 11.07 -7.63
N ALA A 12 -9.03 9.90 -8.18
CA ALA A 12 -8.49 9.44 -9.45
C ALA A 12 -8.89 10.33 -10.64
N TYR A 13 -10.11 10.88 -10.62
CA TYR A 13 -10.62 11.73 -11.70
C TYR A 13 -10.29 13.22 -11.53
N LEU A 14 -10.39 13.74 -10.31
CA LEU A 14 -10.18 15.17 -10.04
C LEU A 14 -8.73 15.52 -9.65
N GLY A 15 -7.99 14.55 -9.17
CA GLY A 15 -6.66 14.74 -8.58
C GLY A 15 -6.69 15.31 -7.17
N VAL A 16 -5.61 15.07 -6.42
CA VAL A 16 -5.47 15.48 -5.02
C VAL A 16 -5.66 16.98 -4.83
N GLY A 17 -5.03 17.79 -5.68
CA GLY A 17 -5.07 19.26 -5.57
C GLY A 17 -6.47 19.86 -5.72
N ALA A 18 -7.35 19.25 -6.52
CA ALA A 18 -8.74 19.69 -6.64
C ALA A 18 -9.54 19.29 -5.40
N VAL A 19 -9.35 18.08 -4.91
CA VAL A 19 -10.07 17.58 -3.71
C VAL A 19 -9.68 18.36 -2.46
N GLU A 20 -8.41 18.73 -2.29
CA GLU A 20 -7.96 19.57 -1.16
C GLU A 20 -8.66 20.95 -1.13
N LYS A 21 -9.00 21.50 -2.30
CA LYS A 21 -9.69 22.78 -2.44
C LYS A 21 -11.21 22.71 -2.25
N PHE A 22 -11.77 21.52 -2.08
CA PHE A 22 -13.20 21.36 -1.85
C PHE A 22 -13.67 22.15 -0.62
N LYS A 23 -14.67 23.01 -0.80
CA LYS A 23 -15.27 23.81 0.30
C LYS A 23 -16.47 23.14 0.96
N VAL A 24 -16.96 22.04 0.38
CA VAL A 24 -18.06 21.26 0.96
C VAL A 24 -17.56 20.46 2.15
N PRO A 25 -18.31 20.32 3.24
CA PRO A 25 -17.96 19.42 4.33
C PRO A 25 -17.66 18.02 3.79
N TYR A 26 -16.48 17.52 4.11
CA TYR A 26 -15.89 16.31 3.52
C TYR A 26 -15.62 15.29 4.63
N TYR A 27 -16.12 14.07 4.46
CA TYR A 27 -15.86 12.99 5.40
C TYR A 27 -14.44 12.43 5.18
N GLY A 28 -13.65 12.43 6.23
CA GLY A 28 -12.25 11.99 6.17
C GLY A 28 -11.25 13.16 6.06
N ASN A 29 -9.96 12.84 6.11
CA ASN A 29 -8.89 13.83 6.11
C ASN A 29 -8.31 14.06 4.71
N LYS A 30 -8.85 15.03 3.99
CA LYS A 30 -8.34 15.39 2.66
C LYS A 30 -6.90 15.93 2.65
N ASN A 31 -6.39 16.41 3.77
CA ASN A 31 -5.05 16.99 3.86
C ASN A 31 -3.94 15.93 3.90
N ILE A 32 -4.27 14.65 4.13
CA ILE A 32 -3.33 13.52 4.07
C ILE A 32 -3.17 12.95 2.66
N LEU A 33 -4.06 13.26 1.74
CA LEU A 33 -4.11 12.66 0.40
C LEU A 33 -2.82 12.80 -0.39
N ARG A 34 -2.12 13.93 -0.26
CA ARG A 34 -0.81 14.13 -0.90
C ARG A 34 0.28 13.19 -0.38
N PHE A 35 0.16 12.75 0.89
CA PHE A 35 1.08 11.79 1.49
C PHE A 35 0.85 10.38 0.95
N GLU A 36 -0.38 10.03 0.64
CA GLU A 36 -0.74 8.76 -0.01
C GLU A 36 -0.42 8.76 -1.51
N ALA A 37 -0.57 9.91 -2.17
CA ALA A 37 -0.36 10.02 -3.61
C ALA A 37 1.13 9.88 -4.02
N ASP A 38 2.06 10.28 -3.16
CA ASP A 38 3.50 10.17 -3.40
C ASP A 38 4.08 9.01 -2.57
N ARG A 39 4.51 7.95 -3.27
CA ARG A 39 5.07 6.74 -2.64
C ARG A 39 6.30 6.99 -1.76
N ASN A 40 7.12 8.00 -2.08
CA ASN A 40 8.30 8.33 -1.28
C ASN A 40 7.91 9.05 0.00
N ILE A 41 6.92 9.94 -0.09
CA ILE A 41 6.37 10.66 1.06
C ILE A 41 5.62 9.68 1.96
N GLU A 42 4.73 8.84 1.40
CA GLU A 42 4.02 7.77 2.09
C GLU A 42 4.99 6.88 2.87
N ARG A 43 6.05 6.41 2.19
CA ARG A 43 7.05 5.55 2.82
C ARG A 43 7.78 6.23 3.98
N LYS A 44 8.15 7.51 3.85
CA LYS A 44 8.76 8.27 4.93
C LYS A 44 7.81 8.44 6.12
N TRP A 45 6.54 8.70 5.83
CA TRP A 45 5.48 8.82 6.83
C TRP A 45 5.29 7.51 7.61
N LEU A 46 5.07 6.40 6.93
CA LEU A 46 4.89 5.08 7.55
C LEU A 46 6.14 4.64 8.34
N LYS A 47 7.34 4.95 7.85
CA LYS A 47 8.58 4.69 8.59
C LYS A 47 8.66 5.51 9.88
N LYS A 48 8.25 6.78 9.86
CA LYS A 48 8.17 7.63 11.07
C LYS A 48 7.13 7.10 12.06
N ALA A 49 6.05 6.52 11.58
CA ALA A 49 5.07 5.82 12.40
C ALA A 49 5.59 4.48 12.97
N GLY A 50 6.85 4.11 12.72
CA GLY A 50 7.45 2.90 13.26
C GLY A 50 7.08 1.61 12.52
N LEU A 51 6.43 1.68 11.36
CA LEU A 51 6.05 0.50 10.59
C LEU A 51 7.27 -0.13 9.91
N LYS A 52 7.32 -1.46 9.94
CA LYS A 52 8.32 -2.23 9.20
C LYS A 52 7.98 -2.23 7.71
N LEU A 53 8.84 -1.63 6.92
CA LEU A 53 8.66 -1.51 5.48
C LEU A 53 9.61 -2.43 4.70
N PRO A 54 9.21 -2.94 3.51
CA PRO A 54 10.08 -3.71 2.64
C PRO A 54 11.35 -2.92 2.29
N LYS A 55 12.50 -3.60 2.20
CA LYS A 55 13.77 -2.98 1.79
C LYS A 55 13.68 -2.46 0.34
N ILE A 56 14.25 -1.30 0.08
CA ILE A 56 14.45 -0.78 -1.28
C ILE A 56 15.93 -0.95 -1.63
N PHE A 57 16.18 -1.47 -2.81
CA PHE A 57 17.51 -1.63 -3.39
C PHE A 57 17.74 -0.51 -4.39
N LYS A 58 18.85 0.20 -4.24
CA LYS A 58 19.21 1.29 -5.15
C LYS A 58 19.94 0.81 -6.40
N ASP A 59 20.75 -0.24 -6.25
CA ASP A 59 21.47 -0.86 -7.34
C ASP A 59 21.07 -2.34 -7.46
N PRO A 60 20.82 -2.85 -8.67
CA PRO A 60 20.57 -4.27 -8.89
C PRO A 60 21.64 -5.21 -8.33
N LYS A 61 22.90 -4.75 -8.22
CA LYS A 61 24.00 -5.51 -7.62
C LYS A 61 23.78 -5.81 -6.13
N ASP A 62 22.99 -4.98 -5.46
CA ASP A 62 22.71 -5.14 -4.03
C ASP A 62 21.58 -6.14 -3.74
N ILE A 63 21.02 -6.77 -4.77
CA ILE A 63 19.91 -7.73 -4.62
C ILE A 63 20.42 -8.99 -3.93
N ASP A 64 20.11 -9.12 -2.64
CA ASP A 64 20.51 -10.22 -1.77
C ASP A 64 19.36 -11.23 -1.51
N ARG A 65 18.17 -10.95 -2.03
CA ARG A 65 16.93 -11.74 -1.84
C ARG A 65 15.95 -11.53 -2.98
N ALA A 66 14.82 -12.25 -2.94
CA ALA A 66 13.75 -12.04 -3.92
C ALA A 66 13.22 -10.60 -3.85
N VAL A 67 13.04 -9.99 -5.02
CA VAL A 67 12.56 -8.63 -5.19
C VAL A 67 11.40 -8.56 -6.17
N ILE A 68 10.54 -7.58 -5.97
CA ILE A 68 9.57 -7.13 -6.96
C ILE A 68 10.05 -5.81 -7.56
N VAL A 69 10.12 -5.78 -8.87
CA VAL A 69 10.44 -4.57 -9.63
C VAL A 69 9.16 -3.92 -10.08
N LYS A 70 8.99 -2.64 -9.78
CA LYS A 70 7.77 -1.87 -10.07
C LYS A 70 8.14 -0.70 -10.95
N PHE A 71 7.54 -0.62 -12.13
CA PHE A 71 7.72 0.52 -13.03
C PHE A 71 6.87 1.71 -12.61
N HIS A 72 7.28 2.89 -12.99
CA HIS A 72 6.52 4.11 -12.75
C HIS A 72 5.22 4.09 -13.59
N GLY A 73 4.10 4.50 -12.99
CA GLY A 73 2.81 4.49 -13.70
C GLY A 73 2.15 3.13 -13.88
N ALA A 74 2.73 2.05 -13.33
CA ALA A 74 2.12 0.72 -13.33
C ALA A 74 0.67 0.76 -12.81
N LYS A 75 -0.30 0.46 -13.66
CA LYS A 75 -1.73 0.43 -13.36
C LYS A 75 -2.33 -0.92 -13.76
N GLY A 76 -3.32 -1.36 -13.01
CA GLY A 76 -4.13 -2.52 -13.40
C GLY A 76 -3.37 -3.85 -13.50
N GLY A 77 -2.33 -4.05 -12.68
CA GLY A 77 -1.57 -5.31 -12.64
C GLY A 77 -0.51 -5.49 -13.71
N LYS A 78 -0.26 -4.47 -14.52
CA LYS A 78 0.86 -4.43 -15.47
C LYS A 78 2.00 -3.59 -14.90
N GLY A 79 3.25 -3.86 -15.34
CA GLY A 79 4.42 -3.09 -14.94
C GLY A 79 5.09 -3.58 -13.66
N TYR A 80 5.06 -4.89 -13.43
CA TYR A 80 5.79 -5.54 -12.35
C TYR A 80 6.47 -6.82 -12.87
N PHE A 81 7.62 -7.15 -12.30
CA PHE A 81 8.18 -8.50 -12.40
C PHE A 81 8.94 -8.88 -11.13
N LEU A 82 9.07 -10.18 -10.88
CA LEU A 82 9.87 -10.70 -9.78
C LEU A 82 11.28 -11.05 -10.25
N ALA A 83 12.27 -10.82 -9.39
CA ALA A 83 13.63 -11.30 -9.61
C ALA A 83 14.22 -11.89 -8.33
N LYS A 84 14.97 -12.99 -8.44
CA LYS A 84 15.62 -13.66 -7.31
C LYS A 84 16.93 -12.99 -6.90
N ASN A 85 17.64 -12.45 -7.87
CA ASN A 85 18.97 -11.90 -7.75
C ASN A 85 19.27 -10.96 -8.93
N GLU A 86 20.45 -10.36 -8.95
CA GLU A 86 20.90 -9.47 -10.01
C GLU A 86 20.83 -10.12 -11.40
N LYS A 87 21.28 -11.36 -11.54
CA LYS A 87 21.30 -12.07 -12.85
C LYS A 87 19.89 -12.23 -13.42
N ASP A 88 18.92 -12.61 -12.57
CA ASP A 88 17.54 -12.75 -12.96
C ASP A 88 16.90 -11.38 -13.29
N PHE A 89 17.21 -10.35 -12.50
CA PHE A 89 16.83 -8.97 -12.78
C PHE A 89 17.32 -8.52 -14.18
N ARG A 90 18.62 -8.67 -14.45
CA ARG A 90 19.21 -8.25 -15.74
C ARG A 90 18.65 -9.01 -16.93
N LYS A 91 18.22 -10.24 -16.73
CA LYS A 91 17.55 -11.02 -17.77
C LYS A 91 16.15 -10.46 -18.06
N LYS A 92 15.37 -10.18 -17.01
CA LYS A 92 13.95 -9.81 -17.13
C LYS A 92 13.75 -8.37 -17.55
N ILE A 93 14.58 -7.44 -17.10
CA ILE A 93 14.46 -6.02 -17.45
C ILE A 93 14.55 -5.78 -18.97
N LYS A 94 15.25 -6.66 -19.70
CA LYS A 94 15.36 -6.60 -21.16
C LYS A 94 14.03 -6.77 -21.89
N PHE A 95 13.05 -7.38 -21.25
CA PHE A 95 11.69 -7.55 -21.80
C PHE A 95 10.79 -6.34 -21.56
N HIS A 96 11.32 -5.28 -20.93
CA HIS A 96 10.63 -4.02 -20.63
C HIS A 96 11.37 -2.82 -21.23
N PRO A 97 11.54 -2.77 -22.58
CA PRO A 97 12.24 -1.67 -23.22
C PRO A 97 11.45 -0.37 -23.05
N GLY A 98 12.14 0.73 -22.75
CA GLY A 98 11.52 2.05 -22.53
C GLY A 98 11.00 2.30 -21.13
N GLU A 99 11.09 1.35 -20.22
CA GLU A 99 10.74 1.50 -18.81
C GLU A 99 12.00 1.88 -18.01
N GLU A 100 12.38 3.16 -18.06
CA GLU A 100 13.62 3.64 -17.43
C GLU A 100 13.48 3.88 -15.93
N GLU A 101 12.25 4.23 -15.46
CA GLU A 101 11.97 4.50 -14.07
C GLU A 101 11.33 3.30 -13.37
N TYR A 102 12.05 2.72 -12.44
CA TYR A 102 11.57 1.59 -11.64
C TYR A 102 12.07 1.64 -10.20
N VAL A 103 11.37 0.92 -9.34
CA VAL A 103 11.75 0.69 -7.94
C VAL A 103 12.00 -0.81 -7.73
N ILE A 104 13.17 -1.16 -7.20
CA ILE A 104 13.50 -2.52 -6.79
C ILE A 104 13.16 -2.64 -5.30
N GLN A 105 12.13 -3.40 -4.98
CA GLN A 105 11.65 -3.58 -3.62
C GLN A 105 11.76 -5.04 -3.19
N GLU A 106 12.13 -5.28 -1.94
CA GLU A 106 12.06 -6.61 -1.34
C GLU A 106 10.67 -7.23 -1.57
N TYR A 107 10.66 -8.47 -2.05
CA TYR A 107 9.44 -9.26 -2.15
C TYR A 107 9.15 -9.91 -0.80
N ILE A 108 8.05 -9.51 -0.17
CA ILE A 108 7.64 -10.07 1.10
C ILE A 108 6.85 -11.35 0.84
N VAL A 109 7.42 -12.46 1.29
CA VAL A 109 6.74 -13.77 1.27
C VAL A 109 5.64 -13.77 2.34
N GLY A 110 4.42 -14.07 1.96
CA GLY A 110 3.29 -14.09 2.88
C GLY A 110 1.94 -13.96 2.18
N VAL A 111 0.91 -13.78 2.99
CA VAL A 111 -0.45 -13.52 2.54
C VAL A 111 -0.71 -12.03 2.70
N PRO A 112 -0.99 -11.29 1.61
CA PRO A 112 -1.36 -9.89 1.71
C PRO A 112 -2.72 -9.77 2.40
N MET A 113 -2.81 -8.89 3.40
CA MET A 113 -4.04 -8.54 4.09
C MET A 113 -4.21 -7.04 4.16
N PHE A 114 -5.43 -6.59 4.08
CA PHE A 114 -5.83 -5.19 4.24
C PHE A 114 -6.61 -5.05 5.54
N ILE A 115 -6.17 -4.10 6.37
CA ILE A 115 -6.77 -3.82 7.66
C ILE A 115 -7.51 -2.50 7.52
N HIS A 116 -8.80 -2.52 7.82
CA HIS A 116 -9.64 -1.33 7.76
C HIS A 116 -9.73 -0.71 9.14
N TYR A 117 -9.16 0.48 9.27
CA TYR A 117 -9.22 1.27 10.49
C TYR A 117 -10.19 2.43 10.32
N PHE A 118 -10.88 2.75 11.39
CA PHE A 118 -11.61 4.00 11.53
C PHE A 118 -11.10 4.73 12.76
N TYR A 119 -10.73 5.98 12.60
CA TYR A 119 -10.35 6.84 13.72
C TYR A 119 -11.37 7.95 13.89
N SER A 120 -11.92 8.04 15.09
CA SER A 120 -12.84 9.11 15.49
C SER A 120 -12.09 10.23 16.22
N PRO A 121 -11.96 11.42 15.64
CA PRO A 121 -11.34 12.55 16.34
C PRO A 121 -12.24 13.12 17.45
N ILE A 122 -13.49 12.71 17.54
CA ILE A 122 -14.44 13.14 18.56
C ILE A 122 -14.20 12.37 19.86
N THR A 123 -14.06 11.04 19.75
CA THR A 123 -13.83 10.15 20.90
C THR A 123 -12.35 9.89 21.15
N ASP A 124 -11.49 10.28 20.22
CA ASP A 124 -10.03 9.97 20.17
C ASP A 124 -9.75 8.46 20.17
N GLU A 125 -10.63 7.69 19.51
CA GLU A 125 -10.57 6.23 19.47
C GLU A 125 -10.28 5.71 18.07
N LEU A 126 -9.50 4.65 18.02
CA LEU A 126 -9.22 3.87 16.80
C LEU A 126 -9.99 2.56 16.86
N GLU A 127 -10.80 2.32 15.84
CA GLU A 127 -11.55 1.08 15.67
C GLU A 127 -11.01 0.27 14.49
N ILE A 128 -11.01 -1.05 14.62
CA ILE A 128 -10.77 -1.97 13.52
C ILE A 128 -12.12 -2.37 12.93
N MET A 129 -12.40 -1.88 11.73
CA MET A 129 -13.66 -2.14 11.03
C MET A 129 -13.69 -3.52 10.36
N GLY A 130 -12.53 -4.12 10.12
CA GLY A 130 -12.45 -5.43 9.52
C GLY A 130 -11.13 -5.70 8.83
N PHE A 131 -11.05 -6.90 8.27
CA PHE A 131 -9.90 -7.38 7.52
C PHE A 131 -10.39 -7.96 6.21
N ASP A 132 -9.70 -7.65 5.13
CA ASP A 132 -9.94 -8.30 3.86
C ASP A 132 -8.64 -8.74 3.18
N LYS A 133 -8.81 -9.59 2.19
CA LYS A 133 -7.82 -9.99 1.23
C LYS A 133 -8.35 -9.65 -0.15
N ARG A 134 -7.56 -9.00 -0.96
CA ARG A 134 -7.93 -8.78 -2.35
C ARG A 134 -7.89 -10.09 -3.11
N TYR A 135 -8.94 -10.34 -3.87
CA TYR A 135 -8.95 -11.40 -4.87
C TYR A 135 -8.31 -10.83 -6.14
N GLU A 136 -7.04 -11.11 -6.28
CA GLU A 136 -6.22 -10.64 -7.39
C GLU A 136 -5.87 -11.84 -8.27
N SER A 137 -5.59 -11.67 -9.56
CA SER A 137 -5.44 -12.78 -10.50
C SER A 137 -4.49 -13.89 -10.00
N ASN A 138 -3.20 -13.88 -10.35
CA ASN A 138 -2.31 -14.95 -9.86
C ASN A 138 -1.73 -14.71 -8.46
N VAL A 139 -1.75 -13.47 -7.95
CA VAL A 139 -1.20 -13.13 -6.62
C VAL A 139 -2.00 -13.78 -5.50
N ASP A 140 -3.32 -13.86 -5.63
CA ASP A 140 -4.13 -14.57 -4.63
C ASP A 140 -3.77 -16.06 -4.57
N SER A 141 -3.57 -16.70 -5.72
CA SER A 141 -3.11 -18.08 -5.79
C SER A 141 -1.73 -18.27 -5.18
N LEU A 142 -0.81 -17.32 -5.40
CA LEU A 142 0.51 -17.33 -4.78
C LEU A 142 0.46 -17.25 -3.26
N GLY A 143 -0.45 -16.45 -2.71
CA GLY A 143 -0.67 -16.36 -1.26
C GLY A 143 -1.24 -17.62 -0.61
N ARG A 144 -1.67 -18.60 -1.40
CA ARG A 144 -2.22 -19.88 -0.92
C ARG A 144 -1.19 -21.01 -0.88
N VAL A 145 -0.02 -20.84 -1.50
CA VAL A 145 1.05 -21.85 -1.48
C VAL A 145 2.01 -21.62 -0.33
N SER A 146 2.78 -22.66 0.00
CA SER A 146 3.75 -22.61 1.10
C SER A 146 4.81 -21.53 0.88
N ALA A 147 5.44 -21.06 1.96
CA ALA A 147 6.55 -20.11 1.86
C ALA A 147 7.70 -20.63 0.99
N ARG A 148 7.98 -21.94 1.02
CA ARG A 148 8.97 -22.59 0.17
C ARG A 148 8.62 -22.44 -1.31
N ASP A 149 7.36 -22.66 -1.65
CA ASP A 149 6.89 -22.56 -3.02
C ASP A 149 6.84 -21.09 -3.48
N GLN A 150 6.45 -20.18 -2.61
CA GLN A 150 6.53 -18.74 -2.88
C GLN A 150 7.98 -18.30 -3.17
N MET A 151 8.97 -18.85 -2.47
CA MET A 151 10.40 -18.57 -2.73
C MET A 151 10.92 -19.22 -4.01
N ALA A 152 10.25 -20.25 -4.50
CA ALA A 152 10.57 -20.90 -5.78
C ALA A 152 10.09 -20.11 -7.01
N LEU A 153 9.44 -19.01 -6.81
CA LEU A 153 8.67 -18.16 -7.73
C LEU A 153 9.35 -17.41 -8.87
N PRO A 154 10.55 -17.64 -9.35
CA PRO A 154 10.98 -16.87 -10.52
C PRO A 154 10.35 -17.31 -11.83
N LYS A 155 9.40 -18.21 -11.77
CA LYS A 155 8.71 -18.64 -13.00
C LYS A 155 7.35 -17.94 -13.22
N VAL A 156 6.86 -17.20 -12.22
CA VAL A 156 5.54 -16.57 -12.29
C VAL A 156 5.66 -15.11 -11.88
N ASP A 157 5.41 -14.20 -12.81
CA ASP A 157 5.31 -12.79 -12.48
C ASP A 157 3.95 -12.50 -11.84
N PRO A 158 3.91 -11.66 -10.78
CA PRO A 158 2.67 -11.35 -10.11
C PRO A 158 1.77 -10.48 -10.98
N SER A 159 0.49 -10.77 -10.96
CA SER A 159 -0.55 -9.94 -11.55
C SER A 159 -1.49 -9.46 -10.44
N TYR A 160 -1.57 -8.15 -10.27
CA TYR A 160 -2.35 -7.49 -9.22
C TYR A 160 -3.70 -6.95 -9.75
N VAL A 161 -4.24 -7.59 -10.78
CA VAL A 161 -5.59 -7.23 -11.25
C VAL A 161 -6.62 -7.65 -10.20
N ILE A 162 -7.24 -6.66 -9.58
CA ILE A 162 -8.22 -6.88 -8.52
C ILE A 162 -9.55 -7.25 -9.17
N VAL A 163 -10.09 -8.39 -8.77
CA VAL A 163 -11.40 -8.89 -9.22
C VAL A 163 -12.44 -8.92 -8.09
N GLY A 164 -12.02 -8.69 -6.86
CA GLY A 164 -12.91 -8.63 -5.70
C GLY A 164 -12.16 -8.58 -4.37
N ASN A 165 -12.90 -8.49 -3.27
CA ASN A 165 -12.40 -8.56 -1.91
C ASN A 165 -13.04 -9.74 -1.17
N ILE A 166 -12.25 -10.43 -0.35
CA ILE A 166 -12.68 -11.54 0.49
C ILE A 166 -12.47 -11.14 1.95
N PRO A 167 -13.53 -11.03 2.77
CA PRO A 167 -13.35 -10.81 4.21
C PRO A 167 -12.61 -11.99 4.83
N VAL A 168 -11.72 -11.68 5.77
CA VAL A 168 -10.91 -12.69 6.46
C VAL A 168 -10.97 -12.48 7.96
N VAL A 169 -10.77 -13.58 8.69
CA VAL A 169 -10.60 -13.57 10.14
C VAL A 169 -9.13 -13.79 10.44
N ILE A 170 -8.61 -13.04 11.39
CA ILE A 170 -7.22 -13.19 11.87
C ILE A 170 -7.20 -13.81 13.26
N ARG A 171 -6.04 -14.35 13.64
CA ARG A 171 -5.84 -14.83 15.02
C ARG A 171 -5.79 -13.65 15.98
N GLU A 172 -6.46 -13.76 17.11
CA GLU A 172 -6.48 -12.73 18.17
C GLU A 172 -5.08 -12.30 18.62
N SER A 173 -4.12 -13.21 18.61
CA SER A 173 -2.73 -12.91 18.97
C SER A 173 -2.05 -11.84 18.11
N PHE A 174 -2.61 -11.52 16.94
CA PHE A 174 -2.11 -10.43 16.09
C PHE A 174 -2.75 -9.07 16.42
N LEU A 175 -3.90 -9.05 17.08
CA LEU A 175 -4.66 -7.83 17.35
C LEU A 175 -3.87 -6.75 18.08
N PRO A 176 -3.12 -7.04 19.18
CA PRO A 176 -2.38 -6.00 19.89
C PRO A 176 -1.40 -5.27 18.98
N ARG A 177 -0.68 -6.00 18.13
CA ARG A 177 0.27 -5.42 17.19
C ARG A 177 -0.42 -4.61 16.08
N ILE A 178 -1.57 -5.08 15.63
CA ILE A 178 -2.34 -4.39 14.59
C ILE A 178 -2.89 -3.08 15.13
N ILE A 179 -3.41 -3.08 16.36
CA ILE A 179 -3.89 -1.87 17.05
C ILE A 179 -2.74 -0.88 17.19
N GLU A 180 -1.60 -1.31 17.74
CA GLU A 180 -0.41 -0.47 17.89
C GLU A 180 0.04 0.16 16.56
N MET A 181 0.03 -0.60 15.47
CA MET A 181 0.35 -0.09 14.15
C MET A 181 -0.60 1.04 13.72
N GLY A 182 -1.91 0.85 13.90
CA GLY A 182 -2.93 1.86 13.59
C GLY A 182 -2.77 3.13 14.42
N GLU A 183 -2.62 2.99 15.75
CA GLU A 183 -2.39 4.10 16.67
C GLU A 183 -1.14 4.91 16.32
N ASN A 184 -0.05 4.23 15.98
CA ASN A 184 1.19 4.89 15.58
C ASN A 184 1.03 5.69 14.27
N VAL A 185 0.29 5.16 13.30
CA VAL A 185 -0.02 5.88 12.05
C VAL A 185 -0.88 7.12 12.36
N ILE A 186 -1.91 7.00 13.21
CA ILE A 186 -2.75 8.14 13.61
C ILE A 186 -1.92 9.19 14.32
N LYS A 187 -1.11 8.79 15.31
CA LYS A 187 -0.22 9.70 16.06
C LYS A 187 0.74 10.48 15.14
N GLU A 188 1.34 9.82 14.17
CA GLU A 188 2.23 10.48 13.22
C GLU A 188 1.47 11.38 12.23
N SER A 189 0.29 10.95 11.79
CA SER A 189 -0.59 11.75 10.92
C SER A 189 -1.04 13.05 11.58
N ARG A 190 -1.35 13.03 12.86
CA ARG A 190 -1.72 14.24 13.65
C ARG A 190 -0.58 15.25 13.73
N LYS A 191 0.67 14.81 13.75
CA LYS A 191 1.83 15.72 13.70
C LYS A 191 1.97 16.42 12.35
N ILE A 192 1.68 15.70 11.28
CA ILE A 192 1.84 16.17 9.90
C ILE A 192 0.76 17.18 9.56
N THR A 193 -0.49 16.87 9.84
CA THR A 193 -1.60 17.68 9.36
C THR A 193 -1.91 18.89 10.22
N LYS A 194 -1.46 18.93 11.48
CA LYS A 194 -1.72 20.00 12.48
C LYS A 194 -3.17 20.49 12.53
N VAL A 195 -4.06 19.80 11.86
CA VAL A 195 -5.46 20.18 11.65
C VAL A 195 -6.32 19.27 12.51
N ASN A 196 -7.30 19.84 13.17
CA ASN A 196 -8.39 19.07 13.71
C ASN A 196 -8.97 18.22 12.56
N TRP A 197 -9.06 16.93 12.77
CA TRP A 197 -9.51 15.94 11.77
C TRP A 197 -10.95 16.12 11.32
N TRP A 198 -11.64 17.09 11.89
CA TRP A 198 -12.97 17.47 11.53
C TRP A 198 -12.99 18.35 10.28
N PRO A 199 -14.00 18.27 9.41
CA PRO A 199 -14.08 19.09 8.23
C PRO A 199 -14.02 20.56 8.63
N THR A 200 -12.88 21.19 8.39
CA THR A 200 -12.78 22.64 8.51
C THR A 200 -13.69 23.26 7.46
N ARG A 201 -14.52 24.16 7.91
CA ARG A 201 -15.42 24.98 7.08
C ARG A 201 -14.65 25.70 5.97
#